data_da0163f0005f11154090c284cf6380c3
#
_entry.id   da0163f0005f11154090c284cf6380c3
#
_cell.length_a   1.000
_cell.length_b   1.000
_cell.length_c   1.000
_cell.angle_alpha   90.00
_cell.angle_beta   90.00
_cell.angle_gamma   90.00
#
_symmetry.space_group_name_H-M   'P 1'
#
loop_
_entity.id
_entity.type
_entity.pdbx_description
1 polymer ?
#
loop_
_entity_poly.entity_id
_entity_poly.type
_entity_poly.pdbx_seq_one_letter_code
_entity_poly.pdbx_strand_id
1 'polypeptide(L)'
;MLNKKIYVVTSAALVSTIQRSAKFISFEPFLNEVGDWLAGIKGDGLKLLQKPVKGGGSLSSAMVHAMATAISGSSLDKMNDTMISFLQASMEELSTATEDPIDLYAWCRDAMTTASCEAVWGAKNPLRYKEIQDTFWYFHKLIYP
;
A
#
# COMPACT_ATOMS: atom_id res chain seq x y z
N MET A 1 -6.47 21.93 8.99
CA MET A 1 -6.77 20.62 8.44
C MET A 1 -8.22 20.56 8.00
N LEU A 2 -8.45 20.26 6.75
CA LEU A 2 -9.71 19.88 6.12
C LEU A 2 -10.93 20.79 6.31
N ASN A 3 -10.87 21.97 5.76
CA ASN A 3 -12.08 22.73 5.42
C ASN A 3 -12.67 22.22 4.07
N LYS A 4 -12.63 20.89 3.86
CA LYS A 4 -13.10 20.24 2.62
C LYS A 4 -14.35 19.44 2.90
N LYS A 5 -15.33 19.56 1.99
CA LYS A 5 -16.55 18.75 2.06
C LYS A 5 -16.24 17.34 1.57
N ILE A 6 -16.55 16.34 2.37
CA ILE A 6 -16.50 14.92 1.99
C ILE A 6 -17.92 14.48 1.70
N TYR A 7 -18.12 13.87 0.54
CA TYR A 7 -19.41 13.31 0.13
C TYR A 7 -19.32 11.79 0.23
N VAL A 8 -20.20 11.18 1.01
CA VAL A 8 -20.32 9.72 1.12
C VAL A 8 -21.46 9.27 0.20
N VAL A 9 -21.14 8.44 -0.79
CA VAL A 9 -22.10 7.93 -1.76
C VAL A 9 -22.46 6.50 -1.38
N THR A 10 -23.72 6.29 -0.99
CA THR A 10 -24.25 4.98 -0.54
C THR A 10 -25.10 4.27 -1.59
N SER A 11 -25.49 4.97 -2.65
CA SER A 11 -26.30 4.40 -3.74
C SER A 11 -25.42 3.71 -4.78
N ALA A 12 -25.65 2.42 -5.06
CA ALA A 12 -24.95 1.67 -6.09
C ALA A 12 -25.05 2.31 -7.49
N ALA A 13 -26.22 2.88 -7.82
CA ALA A 13 -26.41 3.57 -9.10
C ALA A 13 -25.54 4.81 -9.21
N LEU A 14 -25.40 5.60 -8.14
CA LEU A 14 -24.53 6.77 -8.11
C LEU A 14 -23.06 6.38 -8.15
N VAL A 15 -22.65 5.31 -7.50
CA VAL A 15 -21.27 4.77 -7.58
C VAL A 15 -20.92 4.47 -9.04
N SER A 16 -21.77 3.76 -9.76
CA SER A 16 -21.57 3.48 -11.19
C SER A 16 -21.47 4.74 -12.04
N THR A 17 -22.28 5.76 -11.73
CA THR A 17 -22.24 7.05 -12.42
C THR A 17 -20.93 7.78 -12.16
N ILE A 18 -20.44 7.78 -10.92
CA ILE A 18 -19.17 8.39 -10.54
C ILE A 18 -18.01 7.70 -11.26
N GLN A 19 -17.99 6.38 -11.29
CA GLN A 19 -16.94 5.60 -11.97
C GLN A 19 -16.87 5.90 -13.48
N ARG A 20 -18.03 6.12 -14.14
CA ARG A 20 -18.09 6.52 -15.55
C ARG A 20 -17.69 7.99 -15.79
N SER A 21 -17.71 8.79 -14.74
CA SER A 21 -17.42 10.23 -14.81
C SER A 21 -15.94 10.57 -14.59
N ALA A 22 -15.03 9.62 -14.87
CA ALA A 22 -13.59 9.78 -14.65
C ALA A 22 -12.97 11.02 -15.36
N LYS A 23 -13.64 11.58 -16.37
CA LYS A 23 -13.22 12.84 -17.02
C LYS A 23 -13.36 14.07 -16.11
N PHE A 24 -14.28 14.02 -15.14
CA PHE A 24 -14.62 15.14 -14.26
C PHE A 24 -14.20 14.92 -12.82
N ILE A 25 -13.92 13.67 -12.44
CA ILE A 25 -13.54 13.27 -11.09
C ILE A 25 -12.15 12.64 -11.16
N SER A 26 -11.17 13.34 -10.63
CA SER A 26 -9.78 12.88 -10.59
C SER A 26 -9.35 12.59 -9.16
N PHE A 27 -8.63 11.50 -8.96
CA PHE A 27 -7.99 11.16 -7.69
C PHE A 27 -6.64 11.88 -7.51
N GLU A 28 -6.10 12.45 -8.57
CA GLU A 28 -4.79 13.09 -8.61
C GLU A 28 -4.61 14.24 -7.60
N PRO A 29 -5.58 15.17 -7.41
CA PRO A 29 -5.45 16.20 -6.39
C PRO A 29 -5.31 15.65 -4.97
N PHE A 30 -5.99 14.52 -4.70
CA PHE A 30 -5.88 13.84 -3.41
C PHE A 30 -4.50 13.20 -3.22
N LEU A 31 -3.94 12.56 -4.25
CA LEU A 31 -2.57 12.00 -4.21
C LEU A 31 -1.52 13.07 -3.90
N ASN A 32 -1.64 14.24 -4.53
CA ASN A 32 -0.72 15.34 -4.30
C ASN A 32 -0.82 15.86 -2.85
N GLU A 33 -2.02 15.91 -2.30
CA GLU A 33 -2.27 16.35 -0.93
C GLU A 33 -1.75 15.32 0.09
N VAL A 34 -1.94 14.04 -0.16
CA VAL A 34 -1.36 12.95 0.65
C VAL A 34 0.17 12.98 0.56
N GLY A 35 0.74 13.25 -0.61
CA GLY A 35 2.18 13.43 -0.80
C GLY A 35 2.75 14.55 0.06
N ASP A 36 2.07 15.69 0.13
CA ASP A 36 2.48 16.81 0.99
C ASP A 36 2.34 16.44 2.48
N TRP A 37 1.20 15.94 2.88
CA TRP A 37 0.91 15.71 4.29
C TRP A 37 1.62 14.48 4.88
N LEU A 38 1.58 13.33 4.19
CA LEU A 38 2.10 12.06 4.69
C LEU A 38 3.59 11.89 4.42
N ALA A 39 4.03 12.22 3.21
CA ALA A 39 5.40 12.04 2.78
C ALA A 39 6.25 13.32 2.91
N GLY A 40 5.66 14.44 3.32
CA GLY A 40 6.34 15.72 3.46
C GLY A 40 6.88 16.29 2.15
N ILE A 41 6.33 15.87 1.01
CA ILE A 41 6.77 16.29 -0.33
C ILE A 41 6.28 17.72 -0.57
N LYS A 42 7.20 18.69 -0.55
CA LYS A 42 6.91 20.13 -0.69
C LYS A 42 7.69 20.77 -1.83
N GLY A 43 7.28 21.97 -2.18
CA GLY A 43 8.02 22.81 -3.12
C GLY A 43 8.24 22.14 -4.48
N ASP A 44 9.48 21.97 -4.88
CA ASP A 44 9.83 21.43 -6.20
C ASP A 44 9.51 19.91 -6.33
N GLY A 45 9.50 19.16 -5.23
CA GLY A 45 9.06 17.77 -5.21
C GLY A 45 7.59 17.65 -5.60
N LEU A 46 6.72 18.51 -5.07
CA LEU A 46 5.31 18.53 -5.42
C LEU A 46 5.09 18.94 -6.89
N LYS A 47 5.82 19.94 -7.37
CA LYS A 47 5.81 20.34 -8.78
C LYS A 47 6.25 19.20 -9.70
N LEU A 48 7.23 18.40 -9.28
CA LEU A 48 7.68 17.23 -10.02
C LEU A 48 6.59 16.16 -10.14
N LEU A 49 5.86 15.88 -9.06
CA LEU A 49 4.73 14.94 -9.06
C LEU A 49 3.61 15.38 -10.02
N GLN A 50 3.39 16.68 -10.12
CA GLN A 50 2.39 17.29 -11.00
C GLN A 50 2.86 17.45 -12.45
N LYS A 51 4.15 17.18 -12.73
CA LYS A 51 4.71 17.37 -14.08
C LYS A 51 4.03 16.48 -15.10
N PRO A 52 3.57 17.05 -16.24
CA PRO A 52 3.00 16.27 -17.32
C PRO A 52 3.99 15.23 -17.87
N VAL A 53 3.47 14.04 -18.17
CA VAL A 53 4.25 12.96 -18.79
C VAL A 53 3.75 12.66 -20.20
N LYS A 54 4.60 12.06 -21.03
CA LYS A 54 4.20 11.57 -22.37
C LYS A 54 3.09 10.54 -22.21
N GLY A 55 1.97 10.74 -22.92
CA GLY A 55 0.80 9.88 -22.81
C GLY A 55 -0.37 10.50 -22.03
N GLY A 56 -0.16 11.66 -21.42
CA GLY A 56 -1.17 12.40 -20.65
C GLY A 56 -1.11 12.11 -19.15
N GLY A 57 -1.74 12.99 -18.37
CA GLY A 57 -1.67 12.96 -16.91
C GLY A 57 -0.36 13.48 -16.33
N SER A 58 -0.18 13.34 -15.04
CA SER A 58 1.01 13.75 -14.29
C SER A 58 1.92 12.57 -13.96
N LEU A 59 3.09 12.87 -13.44
CA LEU A 59 4.02 11.84 -12.94
C LEU A 59 3.36 10.99 -11.84
N SER A 60 2.61 11.58 -10.92
CA SER A 60 1.88 10.85 -9.89
C SER A 60 0.86 9.88 -10.49
N SER A 61 0.12 10.29 -11.51
CA SER A 61 -0.82 9.44 -12.25
C SER A 61 -0.10 8.29 -12.96
N ALA A 62 1.04 8.55 -13.59
CA ALA A 62 1.84 7.52 -14.26
C ALA A 62 2.39 6.49 -13.26
N MET A 63 2.82 6.92 -12.07
CA MET A 63 3.27 6.02 -11.00
C MET A 63 2.13 5.09 -10.52
N VAL A 64 0.93 5.63 -10.29
CA VAL A 64 -0.24 4.83 -9.90
C VAL A 64 -0.59 3.81 -10.98
N HIS A 65 -0.55 4.20 -12.25
CA HIS A 65 -0.78 3.28 -13.37
C HIS A 65 0.26 2.16 -13.43
N ALA A 66 1.54 2.49 -13.25
CA ALA A 66 2.60 1.50 -13.24
C ALA A 66 2.45 0.52 -12.07
N MET A 67 2.11 1.00 -10.88
CA MET A 67 1.80 0.15 -9.72
C MET A 67 0.59 -0.76 -9.99
N ALA A 68 -0.52 -0.21 -10.47
CA ALA A 68 -1.71 -0.99 -10.78
C ALA A 68 -1.42 -2.12 -11.78
N THR A 69 -0.58 -1.87 -12.77
CA THR A 69 -0.14 -2.89 -13.73
C THR A 69 0.72 -3.96 -13.06
N ALA A 70 1.63 -3.56 -12.19
CA ALA A 70 2.52 -4.48 -11.49
C ALA A 70 1.78 -5.44 -10.53
N ILE A 71 0.67 -4.98 -9.93
CA ILE A 71 -0.15 -5.75 -8.97
C ILE A 71 -1.43 -6.29 -9.61
N SER A 72 -1.43 -6.64 -10.90
CA SER A 72 -2.58 -7.19 -11.60
C SER A 72 -2.19 -8.36 -12.50
N GLY A 73 -3.20 -9.17 -12.89
CA GLY A 73 -3.02 -10.32 -13.77
C GLY A 73 -1.97 -11.31 -13.27
N SER A 74 -1.18 -11.88 -14.17
CA SER A 74 -0.17 -12.88 -13.83
C SER A 74 0.93 -12.42 -12.88
N SER A 75 1.15 -11.11 -12.77
CA SER A 75 2.08 -10.56 -11.77
C SER A 75 1.50 -10.69 -10.37
N LEU A 76 0.20 -10.41 -10.21
CA LEU A 76 -0.50 -10.61 -8.93
C LEU A 76 -0.52 -12.08 -8.53
N ASP A 77 -0.75 -13.01 -9.49
CA ASP A 77 -0.73 -14.44 -9.21
C ASP A 77 0.63 -14.87 -8.64
N LYS A 78 1.73 -14.45 -9.28
CA LYS A 78 3.09 -14.71 -8.77
C LYS A 78 3.36 -14.11 -7.38
N MET A 79 2.85 -12.91 -7.13
CA MET A 79 2.93 -12.29 -5.81
C MET A 79 2.19 -13.11 -4.77
N ASN A 80 0.98 -13.57 -5.08
CA ASN A 80 0.18 -14.43 -4.21
C ASN A 80 0.89 -15.77 -3.92
N ASP A 81 1.46 -16.41 -4.94
CA ASP A 81 2.23 -17.65 -4.77
C ASP A 81 3.41 -17.44 -3.82
N THR A 82 4.12 -16.32 -3.97
CA THR A 82 5.25 -15.96 -3.08
C THR A 82 4.76 -15.73 -1.64
N MET A 83 3.65 -14.99 -1.46
CA MET A 83 3.06 -14.76 -0.14
C MET A 83 2.63 -16.06 0.53
N ILE A 84 1.94 -16.94 -0.21
CA ILE A 84 1.47 -18.23 0.29
C ILE A 84 2.65 -19.10 0.72
N SER A 85 3.68 -19.20 -0.12
CA SER A 85 4.88 -19.98 0.18
C SER A 85 5.60 -19.47 1.45
N PHE A 86 5.69 -18.14 1.61
CA PHE A 86 6.27 -17.54 2.81
C PHE A 86 5.43 -17.84 4.07
N LEU A 87 4.10 -17.71 3.97
CA LEU A 87 3.21 -17.98 5.09
C LEU A 87 3.21 -19.46 5.48
N GLN A 88 3.27 -20.37 4.51
CA GLN A 88 3.41 -21.80 4.78
C GLN A 88 4.68 -22.09 5.56
N ALA A 89 5.83 -21.57 5.12
CA ALA A 89 7.10 -21.73 5.83
C ALA A 89 7.04 -21.15 7.24
N SER A 90 6.42 -19.99 7.42
CA SER A 90 6.25 -19.36 8.73
C SER A 90 5.34 -20.16 9.67
N MET A 91 4.31 -20.84 9.13
CA MET A 91 3.45 -21.74 9.90
C MET A 91 4.15 -23.04 10.28
N GLU A 92 4.97 -23.60 9.39
CA GLU A 92 5.79 -24.78 9.68
C GLU A 92 6.80 -24.45 10.79
N GLU A 93 7.47 -23.32 10.72
CA GLU A 93 8.38 -22.85 11.76
C GLU A 93 7.64 -22.68 13.10
N LEU A 94 6.45 -22.11 13.10
CA LEU A 94 5.62 -21.97 14.29
C LEU A 94 5.24 -23.33 14.87
N SER A 95 4.92 -24.33 14.03
CA SER A 95 4.53 -25.68 14.49
C SER A 95 5.69 -26.45 15.14
N THR A 96 6.93 -26.08 14.81
CA THR A 96 8.15 -26.67 15.39
C THR A 96 8.70 -25.89 16.56
N ALA A 97 8.24 -24.64 16.74
CA ALA A 97 8.60 -23.81 17.88
C ALA A 97 7.95 -24.35 19.18
N THR A 98 8.57 -24.04 20.28
CA THR A 98 8.28 -24.52 21.64
C THR A 98 6.80 -24.41 22.05
N GLU A 99 6.42 -25.15 23.11
CA GLU A 99 5.08 -25.18 23.75
C GLU A 99 4.67 -23.83 24.38
N ASP A 100 5.47 -22.79 24.26
CA ASP A 100 5.20 -21.48 24.84
C ASP A 100 4.04 -20.78 24.12
N PRO A 101 3.11 -20.15 24.85
CA PRO A 101 2.01 -19.38 24.25
C PRO A 101 2.55 -18.24 23.41
N ILE A 102 1.99 -18.09 22.19
CA ILE A 102 2.33 -16.99 21.29
C ILE A 102 1.21 -15.93 21.28
N ASP A 103 1.59 -14.68 21.07
CA ASP A 103 0.65 -13.64 20.69
C ASP A 103 0.25 -13.82 19.21
N LEU A 104 -0.88 -14.47 18.98
CA LEU A 104 -1.37 -14.79 17.65
C LEU A 104 -1.58 -13.52 16.80
N TYR A 105 -2.05 -12.42 17.40
CA TYR A 105 -2.24 -11.16 16.68
C TYR A 105 -0.91 -10.58 16.20
N ALA A 106 0.08 -10.51 17.08
CA ALA A 106 1.41 -10.02 16.73
C ALA A 106 2.05 -10.90 15.66
N TRP A 107 1.94 -12.22 15.79
CA TRP A 107 2.47 -13.16 14.79
C TRP A 107 1.78 -12.97 13.42
N CYS A 108 0.45 -12.99 13.36
CA CYS A 108 -0.28 -12.79 12.10
C CYS A 108 0.09 -11.46 11.43
N ARG A 109 0.13 -10.39 12.22
CA ARG A 109 0.50 -9.06 11.74
C ARG A 109 1.88 -9.07 11.10
N ASP A 110 2.88 -9.60 11.80
CA ASP A 110 4.27 -9.60 11.35
C ASP A 110 4.45 -10.55 10.14
N ALA A 111 3.84 -11.73 10.15
CA ALA A 111 3.88 -12.70 9.07
C ALA A 111 3.24 -12.15 7.79
N MET A 112 2.03 -11.59 7.87
CA MET A 112 1.32 -11.01 6.72
C MET A 112 2.07 -9.82 6.12
N THR A 113 2.62 -8.96 6.97
CA THR A 113 3.37 -7.79 6.51
C THR A 113 4.65 -8.21 5.82
N THR A 114 5.38 -9.15 6.40
CA THR A 114 6.63 -9.66 5.81
C THR A 114 6.36 -10.40 4.51
N ALA A 115 5.31 -11.25 4.46
CA ALA A 115 4.91 -11.97 3.25
C ALA A 115 4.55 -11.03 2.09
N SER A 116 3.79 -9.96 2.39
CA SER A 116 3.42 -8.95 1.38
C SER A 116 4.63 -8.23 0.83
N CYS A 117 5.56 -7.85 1.71
CA CYS A 117 6.80 -7.21 1.30
C CYS A 117 7.75 -8.17 0.58
N GLU A 118 7.74 -9.45 0.92
CA GLU A 118 8.48 -10.49 0.22
C GLU A 118 8.04 -10.63 -1.23
N ALA A 119 6.73 -10.58 -1.47
CA ALA A 119 6.17 -10.63 -2.81
C ALA A 119 6.57 -9.43 -3.69
N VAL A 120 6.83 -8.27 -3.08
CA VAL A 120 7.22 -7.04 -3.81
C VAL A 120 8.74 -6.94 -3.99
N TRP A 121 9.53 -7.20 -2.95
CA TRP A 121 10.98 -6.94 -2.93
C TRP A 121 11.85 -8.20 -2.91
N GLY A 122 11.25 -9.38 -2.72
CA GLY A 122 11.97 -10.65 -2.69
C GLY A 122 13.12 -10.64 -1.66
N ALA A 123 14.29 -11.10 -2.08
CA ALA A 123 15.47 -11.18 -1.21
C ALA A 123 15.94 -9.84 -0.63
N LYS A 124 15.46 -8.71 -1.16
CA LYS A 124 15.78 -7.36 -0.67
C LYS A 124 14.73 -6.82 0.31
N ASN A 125 13.80 -7.65 0.75
CA ASN A 125 12.77 -7.26 1.71
C ASN A 125 13.38 -6.77 3.02
N PRO A 126 13.23 -5.47 3.37
CA PRO A 126 13.81 -4.93 4.60
C PRO A 126 13.09 -5.44 5.86
N LEU A 127 11.82 -5.87 5.74
CA LEU A 127 11.03 -6.37 6.87
C LEU A 127 11.39 -7.80 7.31
N ARG A 128 12.43 -8.39 6.72
CA ARG A 128 13.10 -9.59 7.27
C ARG A 128 13.87 -9.29 8.56
N TYR A 129 14.19 -8.02 8.79
CA TYR A 129 14.90 -7.58 9.99
C TYR A 129 13.91 -7.11 11.05
N LYS A 130 13.94 -7.74 12.22
CA LYS A 130 13.00 -7.45 13.32
C LYS A 130 13.02 -5.98 13.74
N GLU A 131 14.18 -5.35 13.78
CA GLU A 131 14.32 -3.93 14.11
C GLU A 131 13.58 -3.01 13.14
N ILE A 132 13.57 -3.37 11.85
CA ILE A 132 12.84 -2.60 10.83
C ILE A 132 11.34 -2.83 10.97
N GLN A 133 10.89 -4.07 11.25
CA GLN A 133 9.49 -4.35 11.54
C GLN A 133 9.00 -3.53 12.73
N ASP A 134 9.73 -3.53 13.83
CA ASP A 134 9.34 -2.83 15.05
C ASP A 134 9.26 -1.31 14.82
N THR A 135 10.22 -0.76 14.07
CA THR A 135 10.21 0.64 13.67
C THR A 135 9.01 0.97 12.78
N PHE A 136 8.68 0.11 11.82
CA PHE A 136 7.53 0.25 10.94
C PHE A 136 6.22 0.28 11.75
N TRP A 137 6.05 -0.64 12.69
CA TRP A 137 4.85 -0.70 13.53
C TRP A 137 4.77 0.44 14.54
N TYR A 138 5.90 0.91 15.04
CA TYR A 138 5.95 2.12 15.85
C TYR A 138 5.48 3.34 15.06
N PHE A 139 5.98 3.53 13.84
CA PHE A 139 5.54 4.60 12.94
C PHE A 139 4.05 4.50 12.61
N HIS A 140 3.55 3.29 12.33
CA HIS A 140 2.13 3.06 12.06
C HIS A 140 1.24 3.52 13.23
N LYS A 141 1.63 3.23 14.47
CA LYS A 141 0.90 3.68 15.67
C LYS A 141 0.88 5.20 15.83
N LEU A 142 1.88 5.92 15.34
CA LEU A 142 1.91 7.39 15.38
C LEU A 142 0.93 8.03 14.38
N ILE A 143 0.65 7.33 13.27
CA ILE A 143 -0.26 7.83 12.23
C ILE A 143 -1.71 7.44 12.54
N TYR A 144 -1.91 6.25 13.12
CA TYR A 144 -3.21 5.68 13.47
C TYR A 144 -3.24 5.35 14.97
N PRO A 145 -3.41 6.39 15.83
CA PRO A 145 -3.43 6.22 17.29
C PRO A 145 -4.66 5.44 17.77
#